data_41885c2e1e12957a2d39a7c36760b760
#
_entry.id   41885c2e1e12957a2d39a7c36760b760
#
_cell.length_a   1.000
_cell.length_b   1.000
_cell.length_c   1.000
_cell.angle_alpha   90.00
_cell.angle_beta   90.00
_cell.angle_gamma   90.00
#
_symmetry.space_group_name_H-M   'P 1'
#
loop_
_entity.id
_entity.type
_entity.pdbx_description
1 polymer ?
#
loop_
_entity_poly.entity_id
_entity_poly.type
_entity_poly.pdbx_seq_one_letter_code
_entity_poly.pdbx_strand_id
1 'polypeptide(L)'
;KLEGSATPDLPLLNGRPEPLAGEGSLNLSLRGGLADLSLPMLKSSRLDKLEGTVETGWKRDRLTLHQLAVRSPMLACTVQGQVTLVPRDLPASRMDVQSALRIPLEQVREELMPERTLQSLKDKGEVRVRIRDTFRRPSFDVQP
;
A
#
# COMPACT_ATOMS: atom_id res chain seq x y z
N LYS A 1 3.37 -11.65 14.76
CA LYS A 1 3.77 -10.63 15.73
C LYS A 1 3.76 -9.27 15.06
N LEU A 2 3.03 -8.33 15.61
CA LEU A 2 3.00 -6.93 15.20
C LEU A 2 3.81 -6.10 16.18
N GLU A 3 4.81 -5.39 15.68
CA GLU A 3 5.62 -4.45 16.46
C GLU A 3 5.49 -3.06 15.82
N GLY A 4 5.33 -2.04 16.66
CA GLY A 4 5.19 -0.70 16.15
C GLY A 4 5.51 0.39 17.15
N SER A 5 5.81 1.56 16.63
CA SER A 5 5.97 2.78 17.39
C SER A 5 5.22 3.92 16.71
N ALA A 6 4.59 4.76 17.50
CA ALA A 6 3.91 5.95 17.03
C ALA A 6 4.36 7.15 17.87
N THR A 7 4.67 8.26 17.19
CA THR A 7 5.02 9.52 17.82
C THR A 7 4.08 10.62 17.30
N PRO A 8 2.85 10.67 17.82
CA PRO A 8 1.90 11.71 17.43
C PRO A 8 2.18 13.01 18.19
N ASP A 9 2.16 14.11 17.47
CA ASP A 9 2.04 15.46 18.01
C ASP A 9 0.66 15.98 17.64
N LEU A 10 -0.32 15.68 18.49
CA LEU A 10 -1.72 15.98 18.24
C LEU A 10 -2.17 17.16 19.12
N PRO A 11 -2.71 18.24 18.55
CA PRO A 11 -3.35 19.29 19.35
C PRO A 11 -4.61 18.74 20.03
N LEU A 12 -4.86 19.24 21.23
CA LEU A 12 -6.08 18.91 21.98
C LEU A 12 -7.12 20.01 21.77
N LEU A 13 -8.28 19.64 21.26
CA LEU A 13 -9.45 20.51 21.17
C LEU A 13 -10.52 20.00 22.14
N ASN A 14 -10.94 20.84 23.12
CA ASN A 14 -11.92 20.42 24.15
C ASN A 14 -11.53 19.12 24.89
N GLY A 15 -10.23 18.92 25.13
CA GLY A 15 -9.72 17.71 25.80
C GLY A 15 -9.73 16.45 24.94
N ARG A 16 -10.02 16.56 23.63
CA ARG A 16 -10.00 15.44 22.68
C ARG A 16 -8.90 15.66 21.64
N PRO A 17 -8.15 14.62 21.26
CA PRO A 17 -7.18 14.73 20.19
C PRO A 17 -7.88 14.90 18.84
N GLU A 18 -7.41 15.86 18.05
CA GLU A 18 -7.84 16.06 16.68
C GLU A 18 -6.72 15.59 15.73
N PRO A 19 -6.77 14.35 15.22
CA PRO A 19 -5.64 13.76 14.51
C PRO A 19 -5.27 14.44 13.21
N LEU A 20 -6.22 15.14 12.57
CA LEU A 20 -5.97 15.83 11.29
C LEU A 20 -5.43 17.26 11.44
N ALA A 21 -5.40 17.82 12.65
CA ALA A 21 -4.87 19.16 12.92
C ALA A 21 -3.39 19.14 13.35
N GLY A 22 -2.83 17.98 13.67
CA GLY A 22 -1.47 17.81 14.15
C GLY A 22 -0.53 17.19 13.10
N GLU A 23 0.60 16.78 13.60
CA GLU A 23 1.59 16.02 12.84
C GLU A 23 2.09 14.83 13.65
N GLY A 24 2.61 13.82 12.98
CA GLY A 24 3.13 12.65 13.65
C GLY A 24 3.71 11.64 12.66
N SER A 25 4.22 10.55 13.20
CA SER A 25 4.72 9.43 12.42
C SER A 25 4.31 8.11 13.04
N LEU A 26 4.23 7.09 12.21
CA LEU A 26 3.89 5.73 12.61
C LEU A 26 4.81 4.76 11.89
N ASN A 27 5.47 3.90 12.65
CA ASN A 27 6.26 2.80 12.13
C ASN A 27 5.71 1.50 12.69
N LEU A 28 5.34 0.59 11.81
CA LEU A 28 4.83 -0.74 12.16
C LEU A 28 5.64 -1.80 11.45
N SER A 29 5.87 -2.93 12.10
CA SER A 29 6.42 -4.11 11.47
C SER A 29 5.59 -5.35 11.80
N LEU A 30 5.45 -6.23 10.82
CA LEU A 30 4.76 -7.51 10.92
C LEU A 30 5.74 -8.61 10.56
N ARG A 31 5.79 -9.66 11.34
CA ARG A 31 6.61 -10.85 11.06
C ARG A 31 5.80 -12.12 11.28
N GLY A 32 6.02 -13.10 10.41
CA GLY A 32 5.38 -14.40 10.51
C GLY A 32 3.88 -14.37 10.29
N GLY A 33 3.39 -13.41 9.53
CA GLY A 33 1.99 -13.28 9.21
C GLY A 33 1.49 -14.33 8.22
N LEU A 34 0.18 -14.48 8.18
CA LEU A 34 -0.55 -15.29 7.22
C LEU A 34 -1.64 -14.42 6.59
N ALA A 35 -1.75 -14.46 5.27
CA ALA A 35 -2.82 -13.79 4.56
C ALA A 35 -3.38 -14.69 3.47
N ASP A 36 -4.68 -14.59 3.26
CA ASP A 36 -5.37 -15.21 2.15
C ASP A 36 -5.85 -14.12 1.19
N LEU A 37 -5.27 -14.12 -0.01
CA LEU A 37 -5.59 -13.14 -1.06
C LEU A 37 -6.37 -13.84 -2.15
N SER A 38 -7.62 -13.51 -2.28
CA SER A 38 -8.48 -14.00 -3.36
C SER A 38 -8.19 -13.26 -4.68
N LEU A 39 -6.99 -13.45 -5.21
CA LEU A 39 -6.58 -12.90 -6.51
C LEU A 39 -6.63 -14.01 -7.57
N PRO A 40 -7.55 -13.91 -8.56
CA PRO A 40 -7.73 -14.96 -9.57
C PRO A 40 -6.47 -15.24 -10.40
N MET A 41 -5.62 -14.23 -10.58
CA MET A 41 -4.39 -14.31 -11.36
C MET A 41 -3.26 -15.08 -10.68
N LEU A 42 -3.38 -15.39 -9.39
CA LEU A 42 -2.40 -16.17 -8.65
C LEU A 42 -2.81 -17.63 -8.57
N LYS A 43 -1.85 -18.54 -8.72
CA LYS A 43 -2.07 -20.00 -8.55
C LYS A 43 -2.37 -20.37 -7.11
N SER A 44 -1.86 -19.61 -6.16
CA SER A 44 -2.14 -19.78 -4.73
C SER A 44 -2.63 -18.48 -4.12
N SER A 45 -3.70 -18.55 -3.36
CA SER A 45 -4.24 -17.42 -2.63
C SER A 45 -3.60 -17.24 -1.25
N ARG A 46 -2.90 -18.24 -0.75
CA ARG A 46 -2.35 -18.26 0.60
C ARG A 46 -0.91 -17.77 0.63
N LEU A 47 -0.69 -16.70 1.38
CA LEU A 47 0.63 -16.15 1.67
C LEU A 47 1.01 -16.48 3.11
N ASP A 48 2.03 -17.30 3.28
CA ASP A 48 2.64 -17.59 4.57
C ASP A 48 4.01 -16.93 4.69
N LYS A 49 4.54 -16.88 5.90
CA LYS A 49 5.79 -16.19 6.22
C LYS A 49 5.77 -14.72 5.76
N LEU A 50 4.63 -14.08 5.93
CA LEU A 50 4.45 -12.70 5.55
C LEU A 50 5.25 -11.79 6.47
N GLU A 51 6.06 -10.94 5.88
CA GLU A 51 6.77 -9.87 6.56
C GLU A 51 6.32 -8.53 5.98
N GLY A 52 6.13 -7.56 6.83
CA GLY A 52 5.70 -6.26 6.39
C GLY A 52 6.26 -5.14 7.27
N THR A 53 6.50 -4.00 6.64
CA THR A 53 6.87 -2.76 7.32
C THR A 53 6.05 -1.62 6.77
N VAL A 54 5.61 -0.73 7.64
CA VAL A 54 4.92 0.50 7.28
C VAL A 54 5.63 1.65 7.96
N GLU A 55 6.01 2.62 7.17
CA GLU A 55 6.56 3.88 7.63
C GLU A 55 5.74 5.01 7.02
N THR A 56 5.03 5.74 7.86
CA THR A 56 4.13 6.81 7.44
C THR A 56 4.25 8.01 8.36
N GLY A 57 4.05 9.19 7.78
CA GLY A 57 3.96 10.44 8.51
C GLY A 57 2.71 11.20 8.12
N TRP A 58 2.21 12.03 9.01
CA TRP A 58 1.10 12.93 8.68
C TRP A 58 1.36 14.32 9.20
N LYS A 59 0.86 15.28 8.45
CA LYS A 59 0.87 16.68 8.81
C LYS A 59 -0.43 17.32 8.33
N ARG A 60 -1.26 17.72 9.29
CA ARG A 60 -2.60 18.20 9.02
C ARG A 60 -3.42 17.15 8.24
N ASP A 61 -3.89 17.50 7.06
CA ASP A 61 -4.70 16.66 6.18
C ASP A 61 -3.86 15.77 5.23
N ARG A 62 -2.53 15.91 5.24
CA ARG A 62 -1.63 15.17 4.37
C ARG A 62 -1.00 13.99 5.08
N LEU A 63 -1.24 12.83 4.52
CA LEU A 63 -0.59 11.58 4.90
C LEU A 63 0.50 11.26 3.88
N THR A 64 1.72 11.08 4.33
CA THR A 64 2.83 10.64 3.49
C THR A 64 3.17 9.19 3.84
N LEU A 65 3.01 8.30 2.88
CA LEU A 65 3.46 6.92 2.99
C LEU A 65 4.89 6.85 2.49
N HIS A 66 5.85 6.88 3.42
CA HIS A 66 7.26 6.84 3.07
C HIS A 66 7.64 5.48 2.51
N GLN A 67 7.13 4.42 3.14
CA GLN A 67 7.31 3.07 2.68
C GLN A 67 6.26 2.16 3.30
N LEU A 68 5.61 1.38 2.46
CA LEU A 68 4.93 0.16 2.85
C LEU A 68 5.59 -0.96 2.06
N ALA A 69 6.16 -1.92 2.73
CA ALA A 69 6.76 -3.08 2.10
C ALA A 69 6.15 -4.35 2.68
N VAL A 70 5.69 -5.22 1.81
CA VAL A 70 5.16 -6.53 2.16
C VAL A 70 5.91 -7.58 1.37
N ARG A 71 6.38 -8.61 2.05
CA ARG A 71 7.15 -9.69 1.44
C ARG A 71 6.71 -11.05 1.95
N SER A 72 6.62 -11.96 1.03
CA SER A 72 6.47 -13.40 1.27
C SER A 72 7.32 -14.17 0.25
N PRO A 73 7.50 -15.49 0.37
CA PRO A 73 8.19 -16.28 -0.65
C PRO A 73 7.54 -16.20 -2.04
N MET A 74 6.25 -15.85 -2.13
CA MET A 74 5.47 -15.82 -3.37
C MET A 74 5.22 -14.42 -3.92
N LEU A 75 5.45 -13.37 -3.13
CA LEU A 75 5.04 -12.02 -3.49
C LEU A 75 5.89 -11.00 -2.74
N ALA A 76 6.32 -9.97 -3.42
CA ALA A 76 6.87 -8.77 -2.80
C ALA A 76 6.17 -7.53 -3.36
N CYS A 77 5.74 -6.65 -2.49
CA CYS A 77 5.07 -5.41 -2.84
C CYS A 77 5.66 -4.25 -2.05
N THR A 78 5.93 -3.17 -2.73
CA THR A 78 6.30 -1.89 -2.11
C THR A 78 5.33 -0.81 -2.56
N VAL A 79 4.94 0.05 -1.63
CA VAL A 79 4.03 1.17 -1.91
C VAL A 79 4.58 2.43 -1.25
N GLN A 80 4.55 3.53 -1.98
CA GLN A 80 4.93 4.85 -1.47
C GLN A 80 4.09 5.94 -2.14
N GLY A 81 3.91 7.05 -1.47
CA GLY A 81 3.17 8.16 -2.03
C GLY A 81 2.53 9.06 -0.99
N GLN A 82 1.53 9.81 -1.42
CA GLN A 82 0.84 10.79 -0.59
C GLN A 82 -0.67 10.66 -0.72
N VAL A 83 -1.35 10.94 0.37
CA VAL A 83 -2.80 11.04 0.44
C VAL A 83 -3.16 12.37 1.09
N THR A 84 -4.04 13.11 0.46
CA THR A 84 -4.64 14.33 1.03
C THR A 84 -6.05 14.01 1.46
N LEU A 85 -6.29 14.02 2.75
CA LEU A 85 -7.59 13.67 3.33
C LEU A 85 -8.55 14.86 3.27
N VAL A 86 -9.80 14.55 2.97
CA VAL A 86 -10.92 15.48 3.12
C VAL A 86 -11.78 14.97 4.29
N PRO A 87 -11.61 15.51 5.51
CA PRO A 87 -12.19 14.91 6.72
C PRO A 87 -13.72 14.79 6.71
N ARG A 88 -14.38 15.73 6.04
CA ARG A 88 -15.85 15.74 5.95
C ARG A 88 -16.39 14.90 4.79
N ASP A 89 -15.55 14.51 3.86
CA ASP A 89 -15.90 13.67 2.71
C ASP A 89 -14.70 12.80 2.35
N LEU A 90 -14.46 11.74 3.11
CA LEU A 90 -13.34 10.84 2.90
C LEU A 90 -13.27 10.27 1.47
N PRO A 91 -14.39 9.93 0.81
CA PRO A 91 -14.36 9.52 -0.59
C PRO A 91 -13.80 10.55 -1.57
N ALA A 92 -13.84 11.84 -1.23
CA ALA A 92 -13.24 12.92 -2.03
C ALA A 92 -11.75 13.12 -1.76
N SER A 93 -11.17 12.41 -0.79
CA SER A 93 -9.73 12.44 -0.52
C SER A 93 -8.95 12.02 -1.75
N ARG A 94 -7.83 12.68 -1.98
CA ARG A 94 -6.98 12.46 -3.14
C ARG A 94 -5.76 11.64 -2.77
N MET A 95 -5.31 10.80 -3.70
CA MET A 95 -4.09 10.03 -3.55
C MET A 95 -3.22 10.12 -4.80
N ASP A 96 -1.92 10.00 -4.59
CA ASP A 96 -0.92 9.78 -5.60
C ASP A 96 0.09 8.79 -5.03
N VAL A 97 -0.10 7.53 -5.37
CA VAL A 97 0.61 6.41 -4.78
C VAL A 97 1.25 5.58 -5.88
N GLN A 98 2.49 5.19 -5.68
CA GLN A 98 3.20 4.28 -6.57
C GLN A 98 3.42 2.95 -5.88
N SER A 99 3.13 1.87 -6.57
CA SER A 99 3.40 0.53 -6.10
C SER A 99 4.29 -0.24 -7.09
N ALA A 100 5.14 -1.10 -6.56
CA ALA A 100 5.90 -2.07 -7.32
C ALA A 100 5.59 -3.46 -6.79
N LEU A 101 5.17 -4.34 -7.67
CA LEU A 101 4.76 -5.70 -7.34
C LEU A 101 5.67 -6.69 -8.05
N ARG A 102 6.29 -7.57 -7.29
CA ARG A 102 7.11 -8.68 -7.81
C ARG A 102 6.41 -9.99 -7.51
N ILE A 103 6.15 -10.75 -8.56
CA ILE A 103 5.54 -12.06 -8.49
C ILE A 103 6.35 -13.01 -9.38
N PRO A 104 6.83 -14.17 -8.88
CA PRO A 104 7.43 -15.18 -9.74
C PRO A 104 6.44 -15.65 -10.81
N LEU A 105 6.89 -15.76 -12.05
CA LEU A 105 6.02 -16.17 -13.17
C LEU A 105 5.36 -17.52 -12.95
N GLU A 106 6.04 -18.43 -12.27
CA GLU A 106 5.49 -19.74 -11.93
C GLU A 106 4.26 -19.68 -11.03
N GLN A 107 4.03 -18.56 -10.33
CA GLN A 107 2.88 -18.34 -9.45
C GLN A 107 1.71 -17.62 -10.13
N VAL A 108 1.86 -17.24 -11.38
CA VAL A 108 0.90 -16.45 -12.13
C VAL A 108 0.12 -17.33 -13.11
N ARG A 109 -1.18 -17.11 -13.19
CA ARG A 109 -2.01 -17.63 -14.28
C ARG A 109 -1.96 -16.65 -15.43
N GLU A 110 -1.10 -16.90 -16.41
CA GLU A 110 -0.85 -15.98 -17.52
C GLU A 110 -2.12 -15.66 -18.31
N GLU A 111 -3.00 -16.64 -18.46
CA GLU A 111 -4.28 -16.51 -19.18
C GLU A 111 -5.27 -15.52 -18.55
N LEU A 112 -5.09 -15.22 -17.26
CA LEU A 112 -5.96 -14.29 -16.52
C LEU A 112 -5.34 -12.91 -16.33
N MET A 113 -4.12 -12.70 -16.82
CA MET A 113 -3.39 -11.47 -16.61
C MET A 113 -3.45 -10.56 -17.87
N PRO A 114 -3.63 -9.25 -17.70
CA PRO A 114 -3.53 -8.31 -18.80
C PRO A 114 -2.16 -8.41 -19.49
N GLU A 115 -2.13 -8.36 -20.81
CA GLU A 115 -0.93 -8.56 -21.61
C GLU A 115 0.23 -7.62 -21.24
N ARG A 116 -0.07 -6.33 -21.01
CA ARG A 116 0.94 -5.35 -20.59
C ARG A 116 1.57 -5.69 -19.24
N THR A 117 0.76 -6.15 -18.31
CA THR A 117 1.21 -6.57 -16.98
C THR A 117 2.09 -7.81 -17.07
N LEU A 118 1.66 -8.78 -17.85
CA LEU A 118 2.42 -10.00 -18.09
C LEU A 118 3.77 -9.71 -18.78
N GLN A 119 3.77 -8.83 -19.76
CA GLN A 119 5.00 -8.43 -20.45
C GLN A 119 5.98 -7.74 -19.48
N SER A 120 5.49 -6.85 -18.61
CA SER A 120 6.31 -6.19 -17.61
C SER A 120 6.93 -7.19 -16.62
N LEU A 121 6.17 -8.20 -16.20
CA LEU A 121 6.70 -9.28 -15.36
C LEU A 121 7.76 -10.12 -16.06
N LYS A 122 7.57 -10.42 -17.35
CA LYS A 122 8.55 -11.18 -18.16
C LYS A 122 9.85 -10.40 -18.38
N ASP A 123 9.74 -9.11 -18.64
CA ASP A 123 10.90 -8.29 -18.99
C ASP A 123 11.67 -7.79 -17.77
N LYS A 124 10.97 -7.42 -16.70
CA LYS A 124 11.54 -6.74 -15.54
C LYS A 124 11.40 -7.50 -14.23
N GLY A 125 10.61 -8.55 -14.20
CA GLY A 125 10.30 -9.29 -12.96
C GLY A 125 9.38 -8.53 -12.01
N GLU A 126 8.87 -7.35 -12.42
CA GLU A 126 8.00 -6.53 -11.58
C GLU A 126 6.95 -5.78 -12.41
N VAL A 127 5.85 -5.44 -11.77
CA VAL A 127 4.82 -4.53 -12.30
C VAL A 127 4.80 -3.28 -11.45
N ARG A 128 4.84 -2.13 -12.07
CA ARG A 128 4.67 -0.83 -11.41
C ARG A 128 3.30 -0.27 -11.75
N VAL A 129 2.60 0.13 -10.72
CA VAL A 129 1.27 0.73 -10.85
C VAL A 129 1.26 2.06 -10.11
N ARG A 130 0.78 3.10 -10.78
CA ARG A 130 0.48 4.38 -10.16
C ARG A 130 -1.01 4.51 -9.97
N ILE A 131 -1.40 4.84 -8.75
CA ILE A 131 -2.80 5.03 -8.35
C ILE A 131 -2.98 6.50 -8.01
N ARG A 132 -3.90 7.15 -8.71
CA ARG A 132 -4.17 8.59 -8.55
C ARG A 132 -5.66 8.87 -8.43
N ASP A 133 -5.96 10.12 -8.23
CA ASP A 133 -7.30 10.71 -8.15
C ASP A 133 -7.96 10.49 -6.78
N THR A 134 -9.26 10.37 -6.75
CA THR A 134 -9.99 10.30 -5.49
C THR A 134 -10.25 8.86 -5.05
N PHE A 135 -10.50 8.66 -3.75
CA PHE A 135 -10.92 7.35 -3.25
C PHE A 135 -12.21 6.85 -3.89
N ARG A 136 -13.10 7.78 -4.26
CA ARG A 136 -14.36 7.46 -4.93
C ARG A 136 -14.15 6.95 -6.36
N ARG A 137 -13.16 7.52 -7.07
CA ARG A 137 -12.84 7.18 -8.46
C ARG A 137 -11.32 7.11 -8.64
N PRO A 138 -10.68 6.04 -8.17
CA PRO A 138 -9.25 5.88 -8.37
C PRO A 138 -8.93 5.59 -9.83
N SER A 139 -7.84 6.16 -10.34
CA SER A 139 -7.26 5.80 -11.61
C SER A 139 -6.03 4.93 -11.42
N PHE A 140 -5.90 3.90 -12.24
CA PHE A 140 -4.79 2.96 -12.20
C PHE A 140 -4.02 3.05 -13.51
N ASP A 141 -2.72 3.27 -13.42
CA ASP A 141 -1.84 3.37 -14.56
C ASP A 141 -0.68 2.40 -14.38
N VAL A 142 -0.64 1.38 -15.24
CA VAL A 142 0.45 0.41 -15.27
C VAL A 142 1.61 1.04 -16.03
N GLN A 143 2.70 1.26 -15.34
CA GLN A 143 3.88 1.89 -15.89
C GLN A 143 4.75 0.87 -16.65
N PRO A 144 5.25 1.23 -17.82
CA PRO A 144 6.15 0.38 -18.58
C PRO A 144 7.50 0.15 -17.92
#